data_ee6477f3a1f2addb26fab019756dba3d
#
_entry.id   ee6477f3a1f2addb26fab019756dba3d
#
_cell.length_a   1.000
_cell.length_b   1.000
_cell.length_c   1.000
_cell.angle_alpha   90.00
_cell.angle_beta   90.00
_cell.angle_gamma   90.00
#
_symmetry.space_group_name_H-M   'P 1'
#
loop_
_entity.id
_entity.type
_entity.pdbx_description
1 polymer ?
#
loop_
_entity_poly.entity_id
_entity_poly.type
_entity_poly.pdbx_seq_one_letter_code
_entity_poly.pdbx_strand_id
1 'polypeptide(L)'
;DADYENLISAAVDANMNMIRVWGGGVYEKDLFYELCDKYGLLVWQDFMFACAMYPGNDSYLKSVEEEAIYNVKRIRNHPSLALWCGNNEVLSAWENWGWKKGVIENQSQEIADTIFKAYDQIFHKILPKVIQEYNPATDYWSSSPSSSKGVTESLTSGDAHYWGVWWGKEPFSTYEEKIPRFMSEFGFQSFPEFSTVKKYTNQSDYDIYSDVMKSHQRSSIGNSTIEEYMVRDYNVPDSFEHFLYVSQLLQAEGISLGMEAQRRNRDVCMGSLYWQLNDCWPVASWSSIDYYGKWKALHYQTKKSFEESIISFHKKNNEIEAYFVTDKLRSEKYNYNFQLMDFSGKIYNSWTGEFYSTPNNSKLIHNINLSSISIDSDYFEDKFIFSYVTLDDEIIAEKTKYLTSLKNLKLTKPKFQYDVDILGNSYEIKLISENLIKNLFIDSNSEYNFSDNYFDLLPNKEKIIRINRDNFSSITSFEESIRFISLYDTY
;
A
#
# COMPACT_ATOMS: atom_id res chain seq x y z
N ASP A 1 20.66 13.71 0.19
CA ASP A 1 19.57 14.72 0.21
C ASP A 1 18.60 14.49 -0.96
N ALA A 2 19.09 14.20 -2.17
CA ALA A 2 18.22 13.88 -3.33
C ALA A 2 17.30 12.67 -3.05
N ASP A 3 17.77 11.65 -2.35
CA ASP A 3 16.97 10.47 -2.03
C ASP A 3 15.77 10.80 -1.13
N TYR A 4 15.93 11.71 -0.16
CA TYR A 4 14.80 12.20 0.65
C TYR A 4 13.77 12.92 -0.19
N GLU A 5 14.20 13.83 -1.09
CA GLU A 5 13.29 14.58 -1.96
C GLU A 5 12.55 13.65 -2.92
N ASN A 6 13.25 12.69 -3.53
CA ASN A 6 12.65 11.69 -4.40
C ASN A 6 11.62 10.82 -3.68
N LEU A 7 11.93 10.36 -2.46
CA LEU A 7 11.03 9.50 -1.71
C LEU A 7 9.79 10.27 -1.22
N ILE A 8 9.99 11.49 -0.69
CA ILE A 8 8.87 12.32 -0.21
C ILE A 8 7.98 12.76 -1.37
N SER A 9 8.56 13.18 -2.51
CA SER A 9 7.76 13.52 -3.69
C SER A 9 7.00 12.32 -4.23
N ALA A 10 7.59 11.11 -4.23
CA ALA A 10 6.90 9.89 -4.62
C ALA A 10 5.70 9.57 -3.73
N ALA A 11 5.82 9.81 -2.41
CA ALA A 11 4.69 9.64 -1.49
C ALA A 11 3.56 10.65 -1.78
N VAL A 12 3.91 11.91 -2.06
CA VAL A 12 2.94 12.95 -2.45
C VAL A 12 2.29 12.62 -3.80
N ASP A 13 3.08 12.19 -4.78
CA ASP A 13 2.58 11.78 -6.10
C ASP A 13 1.64 10.56 -6.02
N ALA A 14 1.77 9.75 -4.98
CA ALA A 14 0.85 8.66 -4.66
C ALA A 14 -0.34 9.09 -3.78
N ASN A 15 -0.61 10.41 -3.65
CA ASN A 15 -1.71 10.98 -2.87
C ASN A 15 -1.67 10.63 -1.36
N MET A 16 -0.49 10.31 -0.82
CA MET A 16 -0.32 10.12 0.62
C MET A 16 -0.37 11.47 1.33
N ASN A 17 -0.98 11.51 2.52
CA ASN A 17 -1.03 12.71 3.36
C ASN A 17 -0.44 12.51 4.77
N MET A 18 0.03 11.28 5.07
CA MET A 18 0.72 10.97 6.33
C MET A 18 1.80 9.92 6.10
N ILE A 19 2.93 10.08 6.79
CA ILE A 19 4.02 9.11 6.86
C ILE A 19 4.33 8.82 8.32
N ARG A 20 4.62 7.54 8.64
CA ARG A 20 5.12 7.12 9.94
C ARG A 20 6.61 6.89 9.90
N VAL A 21 7.35 7.52 10.81
CA VAL A 21 8.75 7.21 11.11
C VAL A 21 8.76 6.11 12.17
N TRP A 22 9.04 4.90 11.75
CA TRP A 22 8.93 3.69 12.56
C TRP A 22 10.04 3.57 13.62
N GLY A 23 9.67 3.12 14.82
CA GLY A 23 10.55 3.03 15.99
C GLY A 23 11.70 2.01 15.90
N GLY A 24 11.73 1.15 14.88
CA GLY A 24 12.85 0.25 14.60
C GLY A 24 13.90 0.85 13.64
N GLY A 25 13.78 2.13 13.30
CA GLY A 25 14.70 2.86 12.44
C GLY A 25 15.60 3.85 13.21
N VAL A 26 15.67 5.06 12.69
CA VAL A 26 16.40 6.19 13.27
C VAL A 26 15.52 7.44 13.22
N TYR A 27 15.80 8.42 14.10
CA TYR A 27 15.22 9.76 13.91
C TYR A 27 15.78 10.36 12.62
N GLU A 28 14.90 10.76 11.72
CA GLU A 28 15.30 11.27 10.43
C GLU A 28 16.06 12.60 10.52
N LYS A 29 16.79 12.98 9.45
CA LYS A 29 17.46 14.27 9.35
C LYS A 29 16.44 15.42 9.33
N ASP A 30 16.87 16.63 9.68
CA ASP A 30 16.00 17.82 9.65
C ASP A 30 15.38 18.04 8.27
N LEU A 31 16.13 17.77 7.19
CA LEU A 31 15.63 17.85 5.80
C LEU A 31 14.38 17.00 5.57
N PHE A 32 14.22 15.83 6.20
CA PHE A 32 13.02 15.01 6.07
C PHE A 32 11.78 15.77 6.56
N TYR A 33 11.87 16.38 7.73
CA TYR A 33 10.76 17.14 8.31
C TYR A 33 10.49 18.42 7.52
N GLU A 34 11.54 19.12 7.07
CA GLU A 34 11.43 20.30 6.19
C GLU A 34 10.70 19.95 4.88
N LEU A 35 10.98 18.80 4.29
CA LEU A 35 10.29 18.32 3.10
C LEU A 35 8.83 17.95 3.40
N CYS A 36 8.56 17.28 4.52
CA CYS A 36 7.18 17.01 4.94
C CYS A 36 6.38 18.31 5.16
N ASP A 37 7.00 19.33 5.79
CA ASP A 37 6.42 20.67 5.94
C ASP A 37 6.11 21.31 4.57
N LYS A 38 7.09 21.27 3.66
CA LYS A 38 7.00 21.83 2.29
C LYS A 38 5.86 21.20 1.49
N TYR A 39 5.72 19.88 1.58
CA TYR A 39 4.75 19.13 0.78
C TYR A 39 3.41 18.86 1.48
N GLY A 40 3.27 19.26 2.75
CA GLY A 40 2.03 19.09 3.51
C GLY A 40 1.76 17.66 3.96
N LEU A 41 2.81 16.84 4.18
CA LEU A 41 2.69 15.51 4.72
C LEU A 41 2.70 15.53 6.25
N LEU A 42 1.72 14.90 6.88
CA LEU A 42 1.73 14.69 8.31
C LEU A 42 2.75 13.61 8.69
N VAL A 43 3.40 13.79 9.83
CA VAL A 43 4.38 12.85 10.39
C VAL A 43 3.87 12.27 11.70
N TRP A 44 3.69 10.94 11.70
CA TRP A 44 3.58 10.13 12.91
C TRP A 44 5.00 9.73 13.31
N GLN A 45 5.50 10.28 14.43
CA GLN A 45 6.86 10.04 14.89
C GLN A 45 6.91 9.05 16.04
N ASP A 46 7.43 7.84 15.80
CA ASP A 46 7.80 6.94 16.90
C ASP A 46 9.08 7.41 17.59
N PHE A 47 9.17 7.22 18.91
CA PHE A 47 10.45 7.08 19.57
C PHE A 47 11.13 5.77 19.16
N MET A 48 12.45 5.72 19.16
CA MET A 48 13.22 4.60 18.59
C MET A 48 13.20 3.35 19.48
N PHE A 49 11.98 2.81 19.67
CA PHE A 49 11.70 1.58 20.40
C PHE A 49 10.78 0.69 19.57
N ALA A 50 11.19 -0.56 19.32
CA ALA A 50 10.40 -1.50 18.53
C ALA A 50 10.67 -2.95 18.95
N CYS A 51 9.63 -3.76 19.09
CA CYS A 51 9.69 -5.22 19.19
C CYS A 51 10.77 -5.74 20.17
N ALA A 52 10.96 -5.07 21.33
CA ALA A 52 11.91 -5.47 22.37
C ALA A 52 11.47 -4.94 23.73
N MET A 53 11.83 -5.66 24.81
CA MET A 53 11.76 -5.11 26.17
C MET A 53 13.07 -4.42 26.50
N TYR A 54 12.99 -3.29 27.20
CA TYR A 54 14.13 -2.40 27.44
C TYR A 54 14.54 -2.38 28.91
N PRO A 55 15.83 -2.08 29.22
CA PRO A 55 16.32 -2.01 30.60
C PRO A 55 15.62 -0.94 31.45
N GLY A 56 15.50 -1.19 32.76
CA GLY A 56 14.88 -0.27 33.72
C GLY A 56 15.83 0.29 34.76
N ASN A 57 17.15 0.17 34.55
CA ASN A 57 18.14 0.74 35.45
C ASN A 57 18.29 2.26 35.26
N ASP A 58 18.63 2.98 36.32
CA ASP A 58 18.62 4.45 36.34
C ASP A 58 19.46 5.09 35.23
N SER A 59 20.64 4.52 34.90
CA SER A 59 21.50 5.06 33.85
C SER A 59 20.86 4.96 32.46
N TYR A 60 20.17 3.85 32.17
CA TYR A 60 19.44 3.68 30.91
C TYR A 60 18.22 4.60 30.83
N LEU A 61 17.40 4.65 31.90
CA LEU A 61 16.25 5.53 31.96
C LEU A 61 16.60 7.00 31.78
N LYS A 62 17.74 7.43 32.38
CA LYS A 62 18.27 8.78 32.19
C LYS A 62 18.69 9.04 30.75
N SER A 63 19.38 8.09 30.11
CA SER A 63 19.77 8.19 28.71
C SER A 63 18.53 8.31 27.78
N VAL A 64 17.46 7.54 28.05
CA VAL A 64 16.19 7.66 27.34
C VAL A 64 15.55 9.04 27.49
N GLU A 65 15.54 9.59 28.73
CA GLU A 65 15.00 10.94 28.97
C GLU A 65 15.81 12.00 28.21
N GLU A 66 17.14 11.93 28.24
CA GLU A 66 18.02 12.87 27.54
C GLU A 66 17.88 12.81 26.02
N GLU A 67 17.80 11.60 25.44
CA GLU A 67 17.55 11.40 24.00
C GLU A 67 16.17 11.93 23.57
N ALA A 68 15.13 11.64 24.37
CA ALA A 68 13.80 12.14 24.12
C ALA A 68 13.75 13.67 24.15
N ILE A 69 14.33 14.31 25.17
CA ILE A 69 14.40 15.77 25.27
C ILE A 69 15.09 16.39 24.04
N TYR A 70 16.21 15.80 23.62
CA TYR A 70 16.95 16.28 22.46
C TYR A 70 16.12 16.23 21.19
N ASN A 71 15.52 15.07 20.86
CA ASN A 71 14.76 14.91 19.63
C ASN A 71 13.43 15.66 19.64
N VAL A 72 12.73 15.71 20.77
CA VAL A 72 11.50 16.50 20.89
C VAL A 72 11.79 17.99 20.65
N LYS A 73 12.84 18.54 21.25
CA LYS A 73 13.23 19.94 21.01
C LYS A 73 13.63 20.21 19.57
N ARG A 74 14.26 19.25 18.88
CA ARG A 74 14.67 19.37 17.50
C ARG A 74 13.47 19.37 16.55
N ILE A 75 12.51 18.46 16.78
CA ILE A 75 11.41 18.18 15.82
C ILE A 75 10.14 19.01 16.09
N ARG A 76 9.88 19.42 17.32
CA ARG A 76 8.61 20.00 17.78
C ARG A 76 8.08 21.21 17.00
N ASN A 77 8.94 21.92 16.27
CA ASN A 77 8.55 23.15 15.54
C ASN A 77 8.12 22.86 14.11
N HIS A 78 8.16 21.61 13.64
CA HIS A 78 7.69 21.23 12.33
C HIS A 78 6.15 21.13 12.32
N PRO A 79 5.44 21.91 11.48
CA PRO A 79 3.97 21.84 11.38
C PRO A 79 3.47 20.49 10.85
N SER A 80 4.32 19.71 10.19
CA SER A 80 4.02 18.35 9.74
C SER A 80 3.86 17.37 10.90
N LEU A 81 4.48 17.62 12.08
CA LEU A 81 4.43 16.69 13.21
C LEU A 81 3.02 16.57 13.78
N ALA A 82 2.37 15.43 13.57
CA ALA A 82 0.99 15.17 13.97
C ALA A 82 0.86 14.39 15.29
N LEU A 83 1.80 13.46 15.57
CA LEU A 83 1.70 12.54 16.70
C LEU A 83 3.08 12.08 17.14
N TRP A 84 3.29 11.98 18.45
CA TRP A 84 4.39 11.24 19.08
C TRP A 84 3.90 9.86 19.50
N CYS A 85 4.62 8.80 19.14
CA CYS A 85 4.32 7.44 19.58
C CYS A 85 5.48 6.82 20.37
N GLY A 86 5.18 6.20 21.49
CA GLY A 86 6.20 5.67 22.39
C GLY A 86 7.01 4.52 21.83
N ASN A 87 6.34 3.56 21.18
CA ASN A 87 7.00 2.38 20.63
C ASN A 87 6.15 1.66 19.58
N ASN A 88 6.85 0.80 18.81
CA ASN A 88 6.23 -0.18 17.92
C ASN A 88 6.13 -1.55 18.61
N GLU A 89 4.90 -2.05 18.79
CA GLU A 89 4.54 -3.43 19.15
C GLU A 89 5.11 -3.98 20.47
N VAL A 90 5.76 -3.17 21.31
CA VAL A 90 6.36 -3.67 22.56
C VAL A 90 5.30 -4.22 23.51
N LEU A 91 4.14 -3.53 23.64
CA LEU A 91 3.04 -4.01 24.48
C LEU A 91 2.39 -5.26 23.89
N SER A 92 2.14 -5.27 22.59
CA SER A 92 1.56 -6.42 21.87
C SER A 92 2.46 -7.66 21.97
N ALA A 93 3.78 -7.49 21.81
CA ALA A 93 4.73 -8.58 21.96
C ALA A 93 4.74 -9.15 23.40
N TRP A 94 4.69 -8.28 24.39
CA TRP A 94 4.67 -8.69 25.79
C TRP A 94 3.43 -9.50 26.13
N GLU A 95 2.23 -9.00 25.77
CA GLU A 95 0.97 -9.61 26.17
C GLU A 95 0.51 -10.73 25.21
N ASN A 96 0.76 -10.61 23.88
CA ASN A 96 0.15 -11.48 22.86
C ASN A 96 1.13 -12.45 22.18
N TRP A 97 2.45 -12.16 22.15
CA TRP A 97 3.41 -13.03 21.45
C TRP A 97 4.07 -14.05 22.37
N GLY A 98 3.58 -14.16 23.60
CA GLY A 98 4.05 -15.15 24.57
C GLY A 98 5.31 -14.73 25.33
N TRP A 99 5.83 -13.50 25.18
CA TRP A 99 7.05 -13.06 25.85
C TRP A 99 6.90 -13.05 27.37
N LYS A 100 5.82 -12.46 27.89
CA LYS A 100 5.50 -12.47 29.32
C LYS A 100 5.43 -13.89 29.90
N LYS A 101 4.71 -14.77 29.18
CA LYS A 101 4.59 -16.18 29.55
C LYS A 101 5.96 -16.87 29.56
N GLY A 102 6.77 -16.65 28.52
CA GLY A 102 8.12 -17.22 28.43
C GLY A 102 9.04 -16.77 29.57
N VAL A 103 8.97 -15.50 29.97
CA VAL A 103 9.75 -15.01 31.14
C VAL A 103 9.29 -15.65 32.43
N ILE A 104 7.96 -15.76 32.67
CA ILE A 104 7.42 -16.39 33.87
C ILE A 104 7.82 -17.87 33.96
N GLU A 105 7.69 -18.62 32.85
CA GLU A 105 8.01 -20.05 32.80
C GLU A 105 9.51 -20.35 32.93
N ASN A 106 10.38 -19.54 32.33
CA ASN A 106 11.84 -19.77 32.33
C ASN A 106 12.58 -19.07 33.47
N GLN A 107 11.96 -18.10 34.13
CA GLN A 107 12.57 -17.31 35.20
C GLN A 107 11.62 -17.22 36.42
N SER A 108 10.82 -16.13 36.50
CA SER A 108 9.81 -15.96 37.55
C SER A 108 8.81 -14.85 37.25
N GLN A 109 7.70 -14.82 37.98
CA GLN A 109 6.73 -13.72 37.97
C GLN A 109 7.39 -12.38 38.40
N GLU A 110 8.26 -12.39 39.42
CA GLU A 110 8.93 -11.20 39.93
C GLU A 110 9.83 -10.53 38.86
N ILE A 111 10.50 -11.34 38.03
CA ILE A 111 11.30 -10.83 36.92
C ILE A 111 10.39 -10.25 35.83
N ALA A 112 9.28 -10.92 35.50
CA ALA A 112 8.30 -10.40 34.55
C ALA A 112 7.72 -9.04 34.99
N ASP A 113 7.40 -8.92 36.29
CA ASP A 113 6.91 -7.66 36.88
C ASP A 113 7.98 -6.55 36.84
N THR A 114 9.24 -6.91 37.03
CA THR A 114 10.37 -5.98 36.95
C THR A 114 10.58 -5.46 35.51
N ILE A 115 10.49 -6.34 34.52
CA ILE A 115 10.58 -5.98 33.10
C ILE A 115 9.41 -5.05 32.72
N PHE A 116 8.18 -5.40 33.12
CA PHE A 116 7.02 -4.57 32.80
C PHE A 116 7.04 -3.22 33.54
N LYS A 117 7.62 -3.17 34.74
CA LYS A 117 7.84 -1.90 35.44
C LYS A 117 8.78 -0.96 34.65
N ALA A 118 9.81 -1.49 33.98
CA ALA A 118 10.68 -0.71 33.10
C ALA A 118 9.89 -0.15 31.90
N TYR A 119 9.04 -0.98 31.29
CA TYR A 119 8.11 -0.55 30.24
C TYR A 119 7.23 0.62 30.72
N ASP A 120 6.58 0.49 31.87
CA ASP A 120 5.72 1.56 32.44
C ASP A 120 6.51 2.86 32.71
N GLN A 121 7.77 2.75 33.23
CA GLN A 121 8.62 3.91 33.46
C GLN A 121 8.91 4.67 32.16
N ILE A 122 9.28 3.97 31.08
CA ILE A 122 9.63 4.59 29.81
C ILE A 122 8.38 5.19 29.15
N PHE A 123 7.39 4.35 28.85
CA PHE A 123 6.32 4.71 27.93
C PHE A 123 5.12 5.41 28.60
N HIS A 124 4.97 5.29 29.91
CA HIS A 124 3.86 5.92 30.63
C HIS A 124 4.29 7.01 31.62
N LYS A 125 5.60 7.23 31.83
CA LYS A 125 6.07 8.29 32.73
C LYS A 125 7.12 9.20 32.08
N ILE A 126 8.24 8.68 31.60
CA ILE A 126 9.34 9.49 31.06
C ILE A 126 8.91 10.18 29.78
N LEU A 127 8.54 9.43 28.75
CA LEU A 127 8.20 9.99 27.44
C LEU A 127 7.01 10.97 27.49
N PRO A 128 5.87 10.64 28.11
CA PRO A 128 4.76 11.61 28.21
C PRO A 128 5.11 12.85 29.03
N LYS A 129 5.96 12.74 30.07
CA LYS A 129 6.48 13.89 30.83
C LYS A 129 7.32 14.80 29.92
N VAL A 130 8.22 14.23 29.10
CA VAL A 130 9.03 15.00 28.14
C VAL A 130 8.14 15.72 27.12
N ILE A 131 7.13 15.04 26.57
CA ILE A 131 6.18 15.67 25.64
C ILE A 131 5.41 16.80 26.33
N GLN A 132 4.87 16.54 27.51
CA GLN A 132 4.14 17.57 28.29
C GLN A 132 4.98 18.82 28.56
N GLU A 133 6.29 18.66 28.80
CA GLU A 133 7.19 19.76 29.15
C GLU A 133 7.68 20.52 27.89
N TYR A 134 8.00 19.81 26.80
CA TYR A 134 8.68 20.40 25.65
C TYR A 134 7.86 20.53 24.39
N ASN A 135 6.73 19.80 24.26
CA ASN A 135 5.81 19.87 23.10
C ASN A 135 4.36 19.55 23.47
N PRO A 136 3.74 20.30 24.40
CA PRO A 136 2.40 20.01 24.92
C PRO A 136 1.28 20.16 23.89
N ALA A 137 1.57 20.73 22.72
CA ALA A 137 0.59 20.93 21.65
C ALA A 137 0.41 19.70 20.74
N THR A 138 1.31 18.70 20.83
CA THR A 138 1.25 17.48 20.04
C THR A 138 0.91 16.29 20.94
N ASP A 139 -0.06 15.49 20.53
CA ASP A 139 -0.51 14.32 21.28
C ASP A 139 0.57 13.26 21.40
N TYR A 140 0.49 12.46 22.48
CA TYR A 140 1.35 11.32 22.74
C TYR A 140 0.53 10.02 22.81
N TRP A 141 0.94 9.01 22.04
CA TRP A 141 0.39 7.66 22.05
C TRP A 141 1.44 6.68 22.56
N SER A 142 1.15 5.91 23.62
CA SER A 142 2.18 5.17 24.35
C SER A 142 2.75 3.96 23.61
N SER A 143 1.97 3.34 22.74
CA SER A 143 2.35 2.16 21.94
C SER A 143 1.49 2.05 20.69
N SER A 144 2.05 1.64 19.58
CA SER A 144 1.32 1.26 18.37
C SER A 144 1.57 -0.24 18.10
N PRO A 145 0.50 -1.10 18.02
CA PRO A 145 -0.89 -0.74 18.24
C PRO A 145 -1.27 -0.70 19.72
N SER A 146 -2.30 0.08 20.04
CA SER A 146 -2.87 0.12 21.38
C SER A 146 -4.31 0.66 21.34
N SER A 147 -5.16 0.23 22.27
CA SER A 147 -6.50 0.80 22.44
C SER A 147 -6.57 1.83 23.58
N SER A 148 -5.64 1.74 24.55
CA SER A 148 -5.44 2.70 25.64
C SER A 148 -4.20 2.34 26.43
N LYS A 149 -3.84 3.15 27.44
CA LYS A 149 -2.72 2.88 28.34
C LYS A 149 -2.77 1.47 28.93
N GLY A 150 -1.77 0.65 28.63
CA GLY A 150 -1.64 -0.72 29.13
C GLY A 150 -2.62 -1.73 28.54
N VAL A 151 -3.34 -1.36 27.48
CA VAL A 151 -4.28 -2.25 26.78
C VAL A 151 -3.81 -2.43 25.33
N THR A 152 -3.78 -3.67 24.88
CA THR A 152 -3.43 -4.01 23.49
C THR A 152 -4.48 -3.54 22.50
N GLU A 153 -4.21 -3.71 21.22
CA GLU A 153 -5.06 -3.28 20.10
C GLU A 153 -6.52 -3.76 20.17
N SER A 154 -7.39 -2.99 19.56
CA SER A 154 -8.81 -3.29 19.37
C SER A 154 -9.28 -2.74 18.03
N LEU A 155 -10.22 -3.41 17.38
CA LEU A 155 -10.86 -2.87 16.17
C LEU A 155 -11.83 -1.71 16.47
N THR A 156 -12.23 -1.50 17.72
CA THR A 156 -13.24 -0.51 18.09
C THR A 156 -12.69 0.75 18.74
N SER A 157 -11.40 0.76 19.10
CA SER A 157 -10.75 1.90 19.75
C SER A 157 -9.24 1.89 19.51
N GLY A 158 -8.62 3.08 19.48
CA GLY A 158 -7.19 3.23 19.25
C GLY A 158 -6.79 2.90 17.82
N ASP A 159 -5.62 2.28 17.66
CA ASP A 159 -5.08 1.84 16.39
C ASP A 159 -4.85 0.33 16.35
N ALA A 160 -4.70 -0.23 15.15
CA ALA A 160 -4.50 -1.66 14.96
C ALA A 160 -3.41 -1.97 13.92
N HIS A 161 -2.62 -3.01 14.21
CA HIS A 161 -1.72 -3.67 13.28
C HIS A 161 -2.36 -5.00 12.85
N TYR A 162 -2.83 -5.08 11.61
CA TYR A 162 -3.50 -6.27 11.15
C TYR A 162 -2.61 -7.14 10.26
N TRP A 163 -2.09 -8.21 10.84
CA TRP A 163 -1.17 -9.14 10.19
C TRP A 163 -1.76 -10.54 9.94
N GLY A 164 -3.07 -10.70 10.11
CA GLY A 164 -3.78 -11.96 9.82
C GLY A 164 -3.62 -12.42 8.38
N VAL A 165 -3.59 -11.49 7.43
CA VAL A 165 -3.36 -11.79 6.02
C VAL A 165 -1.94 -12.31 5.77
N TRP A 166 -0.90 -11.74 6.37
CA TRP A 166 0.48 -12.17 6.15
C TRP A 166 0.88 -13.35 7.05
N TRP A 167 0.93 -13.14 8.36
CA TRP A 167 1.34 -14.16 9.32
C TRP A 167 0.30 -15.24 9.55
N GLY A 168 -0.98 -14.86 9.56
CA GLY A 168 -2.12 -15.77 9.75
C GLY A 168 -2.56 -16.47 8.47
N LYS A 169 -2.00 -16.13 7.31
CA LYS A 169 -2.36 -16.68 6.00
C LYS A 169 -3.84 -16.60 5.65
N GLU A 170 -4.54 -15.61 6.20
CA GLU A 170 -5.93 -15.32 5.89
C GLU A 170 -6.07 -14.73 4.48
N PRO A 171 -7.19 -14.94 3.78
CA PRO A 171 -7.38 -14.39 2.44
C PRO A 171 -7.44 -12.86 2.46
N PHE A 172 -7.09 -12.20 1.36
CA PHE A 172 -7.15 -10.72 1.25
C PHE A 172 -8.53 -10.15 1.57
N SER A 173 -9.62 -10.89 1.29
CA SER A 173 -10.99 -10.47 1.62
C SER A 173 -11.20 -10.19 3.11
N THR A 174 -10.37 -10.73 4.00
CA THR A 174 -10.42 -10.44 5.43
C THR A 174 -10.17 -8.96 5.74
N TYR A 175 -9.45 -8.23 4.88
CA TYR A 175 -9.31 -6.77 5.02
C TYR A 175 -10.63 -6.01 4.90
N GLU A 176 -11.64 -6.57 4.22
CA GLU A 176 -12.97 -5.97 4.12
C GLU A 176 -13.80 -6.15 5.42
N GLU A 177 -13.44 -7.11 6.26
CA GLU A 177 -14.11 -7.44 7.53
C GLU A 177 -13.44 -6.79 8.74
N LYS A 178 -12.11 -6.62 8.68
CA LYS A 178 -11.29 -6.11 9.79
C LYS A 178 -11.06 -4.60 9.64
N ILE A 179 -12.07 -3.83 9.97
CA ILE A 179 -12.05 -2.36 9.87
C ILE A 179 -11.84 -1.76 11.27
N PRO A 180 -10.62 -1.31 11.62
CA PRO A 180 -10.33 -0.64 12.90
C PRO A 180 -10.69 0.85 12.87
N ARG A 181 -10.53 1.52 14.02
CA ARG A 181 -10.64 2.99 14.10
C ARG A 181 -9.50 3.70 13.36
N PHE A 182 -8.31 3.11 13.35
CA PHE A 182 -7.14 3.54 12.59
C PHE A 182 -6.29 2.29 12.26
N MET A 183 -6.06 2.04 10.99
CA MET A 183 -5.17 0.96 10.54
C MET A 183 -3.76 1.51 10.42
N SER A 184 -2.96 1.35 11.47
CA SER A 184 -1.59 1.88 11.52
C SER A 184 -0.54 0.96 10.90
N GLU A 185 -0.84 -0.35 10.79
CA GLU A 185 -0.06 -1.27 9.98
C GLU A 185 -0.92 -2.40 9.39
N PHE A 186 -0.67 -2.72 8.14
CA PHE A 186 -1.04 -3.95 7.45
C PHE A 186 -0.17 -4.07 6.21
N GLY A 187 0.07 -5.28 5.69
CA GLY A 187 0.99 -5.40 4.58
C GLY A 187 1.03 -6.79 3.97
N PHE A 188 1.61 -6.85 2.77
CA PHE A 188 1.91 -8.07 2.05
C PHE A 188 3.20 -7.86 1.25
N GLN A 189 4.02 -8.90 1.06
CA GLN A 189 5.28 -8.78 0.33
C GLN A 189 5.14 -9.00 -1.18
N SER A 190 6.10 -8.43 -1.92
CA SER A 190 6.43 -8.85 -3.26
C SER A 190 7.93 -8.77 -3.50
N PHE A 191 8.38 -9.40 -4.56
CA PHE A 191 9.72 -9.16 -5.08
C PHE A 191 9.81 -7.79 -5.76
N PRO A 192 11.00 -7.14 -5.81
CA PRO A 192 11.20 -5.96 -6.64
C PRO A 192 11.20 -6.34 -8.13
N GLU A 193 11.26 -5.34 -9.00
CA GLU A 193 11.37 -5.56 -10.45
C GLU A 193 12.59 -6.43 -10.81
N PHE A 194 12.48 -7.17 -11.91
CA PHE A 194 13.57 -8.00 -12.38
C PHE A 194 14.86 -7.21 -12.66
N SER A 195 14.74 -5.97 -13.11
CA SER A 195 15.85 -5.03 -13.27
C SER A 195 16.64 -4.80 -11.98
N THR A 196 15.95 -4.73 -10.83
CA THR A 196 16.54 -4.64 -9.50
C THR A 196 17.15 -5.97 -9.06
N VAL A 197 16.46 -7.09 -9.27
CA VAL A 197 16.94 -8.43 -8.92
C VAL A 197 18.25 -8.76 -9.65
N LYS A 198 18.37 -8.39 -10.92
CA LYS A 198 19.60 -8.57 -11.72
C LYS A 198 20.83 -7.85 -11.14
N LYS A 199 20.67 -6.84 -10.29
CA LYS A 199 21.80 -6.12 -9.67
C LYS A 199 22.51 -6.93 -8.58
N TYR A 200 21.87 -7.95 -8.03
CA TYR A 200 22.44 -8.77 -6.95
C TYR A 200 22.43 -10.29 -7.24
N THR A 201 21.96 -10.71 -8.43
CA THR A 201 21.86 -12.13 -8.84
C THR A 201 22.59 -12.37 -10.17
N ASN A 202 22.96 -13.63 -10.41
CA ASN A 202 23.34 -14.15 -11.71
C ASN A 202 22.23 -15.08 -12.23
N GLN A 203 22.32 -15.51 -13.48
CA GLN A 203 21.32 -16.40 -14.08
C GLN A 203 21.14 -17.72 -13.31
N SER A 204 22.20 -18.25 -12.68
CA SER A 204 22.12 -19.43 -11.82
C SER A 204 21.28 -19.25 -10.56
N ASP A 205 20.99 -17.99 -10.18
CA ASP A 205 20.24 -17.64 -8.98
C ASP A 205 18.75 -17.35 -9.27
N TYR A 206 18.30 -17.51 -10.53
CA TYR A 206 16.92 -17.24 -10.95
C TYR A 206 15.95 -18.33 -10.50
N ASP A 207 15.90 -18.50 -9.19
CA ASP A 207 14.98 -19.33 -8.43
C ASP A 207 14.74 -18.63 -7.10
N ILE A 208 13.47 -18.40 -6.73
CA ILE A 208 13.10 -17.73 -5.47
C ILE A 208 13.66 -18.47 -4.24
N TYR A 209 14.03 -19.72 -4.37
CA TYR A 209 14.62 -20.55 -3.31
C TYR A 209 16.14 -20.70 -3.41
N SER A 210 16.81 -20.02 -4.35
CA SER A 210 18.28 -19.95 -4.37
C SER A 210 18.82 -19.27 -3.10
N ASP A 211 20.07 -19.54 -2.74
CA ASP A 211 20.67 -19.00 -1.53
C ASP A 211 20.75 -17.46 -1.58
N VAL A 212 20.99 -16.89 -2.76
CA VAL A 212 21.02 -15.43 -2.96
C VAL A 212 19.63 -14.86 -2.74
N MET A 213 18.58 -15.42 -3.35
CA MET A 213 17.22 -14.93 -3.20
C MET A 213 16.70 -15.09 -1.76
N LYS A 214 17.07 -16.15 -1.06
CA LYS A 214 16.76 -16.32 0.37
C LYS A 214 17.47 -15.28 1.25
N SER A 215 18.72 -14.94 0.93
CA SER A 215 19.46 -13.91 1.66
C SER A 215 18.90 -12.51 1.43
N HIS A 216 18.27 -12.27 0.27
CA HIS A 216 17.56 -11.04 -0.08
C HIS A 216 16.05 -11.14 0.19
N GLN A 217 15.66 -11.74 1.32
CA GLN A 217 14.28 -11.85 1.78
C GLN A 217 14.14 -11.32 3.22
N ARG A 218 13.26 -10.34 3.42
CA ARG A 218 13.09 -9.69 4.73
C ARG A 218 12.35 -10.55 5.75
N SER A 219 11.59 -11.55 5.32
CA SER A 219 10.78 -12.41 6.18
C SER A 219 11.18 -13.88 6.04
N SER A 220 11.29 -14.59 7.16
CA SER A 220 11.62 -16.02 7.17
C SER A 220 10.61 -16.91 6.45
N ILE A 221 9.37 -16.46 6.28
CA ILE A 221 8.30 -17.17 5.56
C ILE A 221 7.99 -16.55 4.19
N GLY A 222 8.71 -15.49 3.79
CA GLY A 222 8.30 -14.60 2.70
C GLY A 222 8.09 -15.30 1.36
N ASN A 223 9.10 -16.02 0.86
CA ASN A 223 9.02 -16.64 -0.46
C ASN A 223 7.88 -17.65 -0.56
N SER A 224 7.75 -18.53 0.43
CA SER A 224 6.68 -19.55 0.46
C SER A 224 5.29 -18.93 0.65
N THR A 225 5.18 -17.84 1.40
CA THR A 225 3.89 -17.14 1.60
C THR A 225 3.45 -16.46 0.31
N ILE A 226 4.35 -15.79 -0.41
CA ILE A 226 4.05 -15.18 -1.72
C ILE A 226 3.56 -16.26 -2.70
N GLU A 227 4.27 -17.39 -2.80
CA GLU A 227 3.89 -18.50 -3.69
C GLU A 227 2.53 -19.10 -3.30
N GLU A 228 2.28 -19.33 -2.01
CA GLU A 228 1.01 -19.86 -1.51
C GLU A 228 -0.19 -18.95 -1.90
N TYR A 229 -0.06 -17.62 -1.73
CA TYR A 229 -1.11 -16.69 -2.12
C TYR A 229 -1.24 -16.58 -3.65
N MET A 230 -0.13 -16.67 -4.38
CA MET A 230 -0.16 -16.68 -5.85
C MET A 230 -0.99 -17.87 -6.37
N VAL A 231 -0.80 -19.08 -5.82
CA VAL A 231 -1.60 -20.27 -6.17
C VAL A 231 -3.11 -20.07 -5.93
N ARG A 232 -3.49 -19.27 -4.92
CA ARG A 232 -4.91 -18.98 -4.64
C ARG A 232 -5.54 -18.10 -5.71
N ASP A 233 -4.84 -17.07 -6.14
CA ASP A 233 -5.43 -15.94 -6.87
C ASP A 233 -5.00 -15.85 -8.34
N TYR A 234 -3.84 -16.42 -8.71
CA TYR A 234 -3.25 -16.39 -10.05
C TYR A 234 -2.82 -17.79 -10.51
N ASN A 235 -2.56 -17.95 -11.81
CA ASN A 235 -1.76 -19.04 -12.30
C ASN A 235 -0.28 -18.73 -11.98
N VAL A 236 0.45 -19.71 -11.44
CA VAL A 236 1.86 -19.52 -11.09
C VAL A 236 2.70 -19.58 -12.36
N PRO A 237 3.44 -18.52 -12.71
CA PRO A 237 4.28 -18.52 -13.91
C PRO A 237 5.47 -19.49 -13.81
N ASP A 238 5.83 -20.13 -14.92
CA ASP A 238 7.03 -20.96 -15.02
C ASP A 238 8.32 -20.12 -15.13
N SER A 239 8.24 -18.92 -15.66
CA SER A 239 9.36 -18.00 -15.82
C SER A 239 9.65 -17.23 -14.53
N PHE A 240 10.92 -17.19 -14.11
CA PHE A 240 11.36 -16.42 -12.93
C PHE A 240 10.97 -14.93 -13.03
N GLU A 241 11.21 -14.30 -14.18
CA GLU A 241 10.83 -12.88 -14.39
C GLU A 241 9.32 -12.66 -14.25
N HIS A 242 8.51 -13.54 -14.85
CA HIS A 242 7.06 -13.44 -14.75
C HIS A 242 6.56 -13.74 -13.33
N PHE A 243 7.23 -14.61 -12.59
CA PHE A 243 6.92 -14.84 -11.17
C PHE A 243 7.12 -13.55 -10.34
N LEU A 244 8.22 -12.83 -10.55
CA LEU A 244 8.48 -11.56 -9.88
C LEU A 244 7.40 -10.52 -10.22
N TYR A 245 7.04 -10.40 -11.50
CA TYR A 245 5.98 -9.50 -11.97
C TYR A 245 4.62 -9.85 -11.33
N VAL A 246 4.19 -11.10 -11.36
CA VAL A 246 2.91 -11.52 -10.77
C VAL A 246 2.92 -11.34 -9.25
N SER A 247 4.06 -11.51 -8.58
CA SER A 247 4.17 -11.23 -7.14
C SER A 247 3.84 -9.78 -6.79
N GLN A 248 4.22 -8.83 -7.66
CA GLN A 248 3.88 -7.42 -7.47
C GLN A 248 2.39 -7.14 -7.71
N LEU A 249 1.78 -7.80 -8.70
CA LEU A 249 0.34 -7.71 -8.92
C LEU A 249 -0.44 -8.23 -7.72
N LEU A 250 -0.02 -9.36 -7.16
CA LEU A 250 -0.61 -9.98 -5.98
C LEU A 250 -0.55 -9.04 -4.77
N GLN A 251 0.60 -8.43 -4.51
CA GLN A 251 0.76 -7.42 -3.44
C GLN A 251 -0.17 -6.23 -3.68
N ALA A 252 -0.17 -5.67 -4.89
CA ALA A 252 -0.96 -4.51 -5.24
C ALA A 252 -2.47 -4.76 -5.09
N GLU A 253 -2.97 -5.88 -5.58
CA GLU A 253 -4.39 -6.27 -5.48
C GLU A 253 -4.81 -6.41 -4.01
N GLY A 254 -4.02 -7.16 -3.21
CA GLY A 254 -4.36 -7.41 -1.81
C GLY A 254 -4.34 -6.16 -0.94
N ILE A 255 -3.32 -5.31 -1.09
CA ILE A 255 -3.20 -4.10 -0.26
C ILE A 255 -4.19 -3.02 -0.69
N SER A 256 -4.46 -2.86 -2.00
CA SER A 256 -5.48 -1.91 -2.46
C SER A 256 -6.88 -2.28 -1.99
N LEU A 257 -7.21 -3.57 -1.93
CA LEU A 257 -8.49 -4.03 -1.35
C LEU A 257 -8.65 -3.54 0.09
N GLY A 258 -7.58 -3.63 0.91
CA GLY A 258 -7.56 -3.11 2.27
C GLY A 258 -7.73 -1.59 2.33
N MET A 259 -6.93 -0.83 1.57
CA MET A 259 -7.01 0.63 1.52
C MET A 259 -8.42 1.10 1.12
N GLU A 260 -8.99 0.51 0.08
CA GLU A 260 -10.32 0.87 -0.41
C GLU A 260 -11.43 0.48 0.58
N ALA A 261 -11.33 -0.68 1.25
CA ALA A 261 -12.26 -1.09 2.30
C ALA A 261 -12.24 -0.14 3.50
N GLN A 262 -11.05 0.28 3.94
CA GLN A 262 -10.89 1.25 5.02
C GLN A 262 -11.44 2.62 4.63
N ARG A 263 -11.17 3.12 3.43
CA ARG A 263 -11.74 4.37 2.91
C ARG A 263 -13.26 4.30 2.72
N ARG A 264 -13.78 3.15 2.26
CA ARG A 264 -15.23 2.91 2.14
C ARG A 264 -15.94 2.99 3.50
N ASN A 265 -15.27 2.58 4.57
CA ASN A 265 -15.76 2.62 5.94
C ASN A 265 -15.20 3.82 6.74
N ARG A 266 -15.03 4.95 6.11
CA ARG A 266 -14.38 6.14 6.67
C ARG A 266 -15.12 6.78 7.87
N ASP A 267 -16.37 6.48 8.10
CA ASP A 267 -17.12 6.84 9.31
C ASP A 267 -16.67 6.05 10.55
N VAL A 268 -15.98 4.94 10.35
CA VAL A 268 -15.34 4.14 11.39
C VAL A 268 -13.83 4.29 11.35
N CYS A 269 -13.20 4.05 10.18
CA CYS A 269 -11.75 4.06 10.00
C CYS A 269 -11.24 5.45 9.59
N MET A 270 -10.43 6.07 10.44
CA MET A 270 -9.93 7.44 10.27
C MET A 270 -8.57 7.53 9.58
N GLY A 271 -7.89 6.39 9.35
CA GLY A 271 -6.60 6.37 8.68
C GLY A 271 -6.17 4.97 8.24
N SER A 272 -5.32 4.94 7.21
CA SER A 272 -4.80 3.76 6.58
C SER A 272 -3.33 3.95 6.27
N LEU A 273 -2.45 3.29 7.03
CA LEU A 273 -1.01 3.26 6.82
C LEU A 273 -0.60 1.83 6.50
N TYR A 274 -0.17 1.56 5.27
CA TYR A 274 0.36 0.24 4.94
C TYR A 274 1.85 0.12 5.26
N TRP A 275 2.28 -1.04 5.64
CA TRP A 275 3.66 -1.42 5.80
C TRP A 275 4.17 -2.05 4.51
N GLN A 276 5.11 -1.44 3.74
CA GLN A 276 5.85 -0.22 4.06
C GLN A 276 6.10 0.60 2.78
N LEU A 277 6.56 1.86 2.92
CA LEU A 277 6.81 2.74 1.78
C LEU A 277 8.01 2.27 0.95
N ASN A 278 9.19 2.11 1.59
CA ASN A 278 10.47 1.89 0.91
C ASN A 278 11.37 0.87 1.60
N ASP A 279 12.44 0.48 0.93
CA ASP A 279 13.48 -0.41 1.41
C ASP A 279 14.79 0.33 1.71
N CYS A 280 15.55 -0.17 2.70
CA CYS A 280 16.90 0.30 3.03
C CYS A 280 18.02 -0.58 2.44
N TRP A 281 17.68 -1.63 1.71
CA TRP A 281 18.58 -2.53 0.97
C TRP A 281 17.79 -3.27 -0.12
N PRO A 282 18.45 -3.82 -1.19
CA PRO A 282 17.73 -4.55 -2.25
C PRO A 282 17.18 -5.87 -1.71
N VAL A 283 15.86 -6.03 -1.68
CA VAL A 283 15.22 -7.14 -0.95
C VAL A 283 13.78 -7.38 -1.41
N ALA A 284 13.30 -8.62 -1.27
CA ALA A 284 11.88 -8.90 -1.27
C ALA A 284 11.27 -8.48 0.07
N SER A 285 10.29 -7.60 0.04
CA SER A 285 9.70 -6.98 1.22
C SER A 285 8.27 -6.49 1.00
N TRP A 286 7.71 -5.86 2.01
CA TRP A 286 6.39 -5.22 1.97
C TRP A 286 6.40 -3.84 1.28
N SER A 287 7.55 -3.35 0.84
CA SER A 287 7.70 -2.02 0.27
C SER A 287 6.88 -1.82 -1.01
N SER A 288 6.46 -0.57 -1.24
CA SER A 288 5.88 -0.13 -2.51
C SER A 288 6.92 0.51 -3.44
N ILE A 289 8.03 0.99 -2.89
CA ILE A 289 9.19 1.52 -3.62
C ILE A 289 10.40 0.67 -3.24
N ASP A 290 11.13 0.16 -4.21
CA ASP A 290 12.31 -0.66 -3.94
C ASP A 290 13.52 0.19 -3.54
N TYR A 291 14.61 -0.48 -3.17
CA TYR A 291 15.85 0.18 -2.73
C TYR A 291 16.44 1.18 -3.74
N TYR A 292 16.25 0.95 -5.03
CA TYR A 292 16.76 1.83 -6.09
C TYR A 292 15.76 2.91 -6.52
N GLY A 293 14.64 3.08 -5.80
CA GLY A 293 13.62 4.08 -6.08
C GLY A 293 12.63 3.68 -7.17
N LYS A 294 12.64 2.41 -7.61
CA LYS A 294 11.65 1.90 -8.56
C LYS A 294 10.31 1.69 -7.89
N TRP A 295 9.25 2.21 -8.50
CA TRP A 295 7.88 2.01 -8.05
C TRP A 295 7.42 0.62 -8.41
N LYS A 296 7.09 -0.18 -7.42
CA LYS A 296 6.43 -1.47 -7.60
C LYS A 296 4.96 -1.28 -7.97
N ALA A 297 4.28 -2.32 -8.46
CA ALA A 297 2.86 -2.26 -8.80
C ALA A 297 2.00 -1.69 -7.65
N LEU A 298 2.35 -1.98 -6.40
CA LEU A 298 1.66 -1.42 -5.23
C LEU A 298 1.70 0.11 -5.18
N HIS A 299 2.81 0.75 -5.54
CA HIS A 299 2.91 2.21 -5.47
C HIS A 299 1.98 2.89 -6.48
N TYR A 300 1.94 2.39 -7.72
CA TYR A 300 0.99 2.85 -8.74
C TYR A 300 -0.47 2.61 -8.34
N GLN A 301 -0.75 1.47 -7.71
CA GLN A 301 -2.10 1.17 -7.23
C GLN A 301 -2.48 2.03 -6.02
N THR A 302 -1.52 2.32 -5.11
CA THR A 302 -1.72 3.25 -3.99
C THR A 302 -2.12 4.64 -4.47
N LYS A 303 -1.44 5.14 -5.52
CA LYS A 303 -1.78 6.43 -6.16
C LYS A 303 -3.26 6.47 -6.55
N LYS A 304 -3.79 5.40 -7.16
CA LYS A 304 -5.20 5.28 -7.55
C LYS A 304 -6.12 5.11 -6.35
N SER A 305 -5.74 4.28 -5.37
CA SER A 305 -6.56 4.03 -4.18
C SER A 305 -6.67 5.25 -3.25
N PHE A 306 -5.72 6.19 -3.33
CA PHE A 306 -5.71 7.43 -2.55
C PHE A 306 -6.09 8.68 -3.35
N GLU A 307 -6.63 8.54 -4.58
CA GLU A 307 -7.24 9.66 -5.30
C GLU A 307 -8.34 10.33 -4.47
N GLU A 308 -8.54 11.64 -4.67
CA GLU A 308 -9.54 12.43 -3.96
C GLU A 308 -10.94 11.81 -4.03
N SER A 309 -11.27 11.22 -5.19
CA SER A 309 -12.54 10.52 -5.39
C SER A 309 -12.30 9.16 -6.03
N ILE A 310 -12.87 8.10 -5.48
CA ILE A 310 -12.74 6.73 -5.98
C ILE A 310 -14.08 6.01 -6.04
N ILE A 311 -14.16 4.99 -6.89
CA ILE A 311 -15.19 3.96 -6.85
C ILE A 311 -14.60 2.77 -6.12
N SER A 312 -15.26 2.29 -5.07
CA SER A 312 -14.88 1.10 -4.32
C SER A 312 -15.98 0.05 -4.38
N PHE A 313 -15.61 -1.18 -4.71
CA PHE A 313 -16.54 -2.28 -4.80
C PHE A 313 -16.44 -3.20 -3.59
N HIS A 314 -17.58 -3.62 -3.07
CA HIS A 314 -17.68 -4.66 -2.05
C HIS A 314 -18.55 -5.81 -2.58
N LYS A 315 -17.99 -7.02 -2.63
CA LYS A 315 -18.73 -8.22 -3.05
C LYS A 315 -19.38 -8.87 -1.83
N LYS A 316 -20.71 -8.92 -1.82
CA LYS A 316 -21.49 -9.55 -0.77
C LYS A 316 -22.38 -10.63 -1.36
N ASN A 317 -22.01 -11.88 -1.22
CA ASN A 317 -22.67 -13.01 -1.87
C ASN A 317 -22.72 -12.84 -3.41
N ASN A 318 -23.91 -12.80 -3.99
CA ASN A 318 -24.16 -12.59 -5.42
C ASN A 318 -24.42 -11.13 -5.79
N GLU A 319 -24.12 -10.20 -4.90
CA GLU A 319 -24.29 -8.77 -5.12
C GLU A 319 -22.92 -8.07 -5.12
N ILE A 320 -22.81 -7.02 -5.92
CA ILE A 320 -21.69 -6.09 -5.91
C ILE A 320 -22.22 -4.72 -5.55
N GLU A 321 -21.89 -4.30 -4.35
CA GLU A 321 -22.16 -2.95 -3.86
C GLU A 321 -21.07 -2.00 -4.40
N ALA A 322 -21.48 -0.94 -5.10
CA ALA A 322 -20.59 0.09 -5.60
C ALA A 322 -20.73 1.34 -4.74
N TYR A 323 -19.62 1.75 -4.14
CA TYR A 323 -19.52 2.94 -3.31
C TYR A 323 -18.74 4.03 -4.04
N PHE A 324 -19.20 5.26 -3.92
CA PHE A 324 -18.43 6.45 -4.24
C PHE A 324 -17.85 7.00 -2.95
N VAL A 325 -16.53 7.12 -2.88
CA VAL A 325 -15.79 7.65 -1.73
C VAL A 325 -15.09 8.93 -2.17
N THR A 326 -15.30 10.03 -1.45
CA THR A 326 -14.69 11.31 -1.82
C THR A 326 -14.17 12.07 -0.60
N ASP A 327 -13.03 12.74 -0.76
CA ASP A 327 -12.42 13.65 0.20
C ASP A 327 -12.83 15.12 -0.06
N LYS A 328 -13.62 15.39 -1.10
CA LYS A 328 -14.12 16.74 -1.40
C LYS A 328 -14.88 17.33 -0.22
N LEU A 329 -14.64 18.63 0.06
CA LEU A 329 -15.20 19.33 1.21
C LEU A 329 -16.51 20.08 0.91
N ARG A 330 -17.19 19.73 -0.19
CA ARG A 330 -18.48 20.32 -0.58
C ARG A 330 -19.42 19.26 -1.13
N SER A 331 -20.72 19.53 -1.01
CA SER A 331 -21.75 18.67 -1.57
C SER A 331 -21.88 18.94 -3.06
N GLU A 332 -21.83 17.87 -3.86
CA GLU A 332 -21.94 17.94 -5.30
C GLU A 332 -22.96 16.89 -5.81
N LYS A 333 -23.52 17.15 -7.00
CA LYS A 333 -24.36 16.21 -7.73
C LYS A 333 -23.50 15.52 -8.80
N TYR A 334 -23.52 14.21 -8.79
CA TYR A 334 -22.70 13.37 -9.66
C TYR A 334 -23.59 12.47 -10.54
N ASN A 335 -23.03 12.04 -11.68
CA ASN A 335 -23.60 10.97 -12.49
C ASN A 335 -22.71 9.75 -12.43
N TYR A 336 -23.28 8.54 -12.41
CA TYR A 336 -22.53 7.30 -12.57
C TYR A 336 -22.97 6.55 -13.83
N ASN A 337 -22.00 5.83 -14.40
CA ASN A 337 -22.23 4.90 -15.50
C ASN A 337 -21.41 3.64 -15.25
N PHE A 338 -22.08 2.49 -15.23
CA PHE A 338 -21.47 1.17 -15.11
C PHE A 338 -21.84 0.35 -16.33
N GLN A 339 -20.86 -0.32 -16.92
CA GLN A 339 -21.01 -1.08 -18.14
C GLN A 339 -20.44 -2.49 -17.95
N LEU A 340 -21.26 -3.52 -18.10
CA LEU A 340 -20.79 -4.89 -18.23
C LEU A 340 -20.30 -5.09 -19.66
N MET A 341 -19.00 -5.32 -19.82
CA MET A 341 -18.33 -5.46 -21.10
C MET A 341 -17.57 -6.79 -21.16
N ASP A 342 -17.41 -7.33 -22.38
CA ASP A 342 -16.41 -8.37 -22.61
C ASP A 342 -15.03 -7.78 -22.94
N PHE A 343 -14.03 -8.64 -23.06
CA PHE A 343 -12.67 -8.23 -23.36
C PHE A 343 -12.46 -7.64 -24.76
N SER A 344 -13.45 -7.74 -25.67
CA SER A 344 -13.45 -7.06 -26.96
C SER A 344 -14.04 -5.64 -26.88
N GLY A 345 -14.62 -5.25 -25.73
CA GLY A 345 -15.29 -3.97 -25.55
C GLY A 345 -16.79 -3.97 -25.89
N LYS A 346 -17.37 -5.14 -26.20
CA LYS A 346 -18.80 -5.24 -26.42
C LYS A 346 -19.55 -5.10 -25.10
N ILE A 347 -20.51 -4.17 -25.05
CA ILE A 347 -21.36 -3.91 -23.90
C ILE A 347 -22.56 -4.86 -23.90
N TYR A 348 -22.79 -5.52 -22.77
CA TYR A 348 -23.91 -6.45 -22.54
C TYR A 348 -24.98 -5.83 -21.64
N ASN A 349 -24.60 -4.98 -20.70
CA ASN A 349 -25.54 -4.27 -19.85
C ASN A 349 -24.96 -2.92 -19.42
N SER A 350 -25.82 -1.97 -19.06
CA SER A 350 -25.44 -0.66 -18.58
C SER A 350 -26.36 -0.19 -17.46
N TRP A 351 -25.79 0.44 -16.44
CA TRP A 351 -26.52 1.05 -15.34
C TRP A 351 -26.07 2.50 -15.21
N THR A 352 -27.00 3.42 -15.21
CA THR A 352 -26.75 4.85 -15.08
C THR A 352 -27.65 5.45 -14.02
N GLY A 353 -27.21 6.52 -13.40
CA GLY A 353 -28.01 7.25 -12.43
C GLY A 353 -27.31 8.48 -11.91
N GLU A 354 -28.03 9.23 -11.08
CA GLU A 354 -27.55 10.44 -10.45
C GLU A 354 -27.57 10.28 -8.92
N PHE A 355 -26.65 10.95 -8.24
CA PHE A 355 -26.63 10.98 -6.78
C PHE A 355 -26.01 12.28 -6.24
N TYR A 356 -26.34 12.61 -5.00
CA TYR A 356 -25.66 13.67 -4.24
C TYR A 356 -24.71 13.03 -3.23
N SER A 357 -23.49 13.55 -3.11
CA SER A 357 -22.57 13.22 -2.04
C SER A 357 -22.35 14.43 -1.15
N THR A 358 -22.33 14.19 0.15
CA THR A 358 -21.94 15.19 1.17
C THR A 358 -20.42 15.27 1.27
N PRO A 359 -19.86 16.32 1.91
CA PRO A 359 -18.42 16.45 2.10
C PRO A 359 -17.81 15.23 2.81
N ASN A 360 -16.62 14.84 2.38
CA ASN A 360 -15.79 13.85 3.05
C ASN A 360 -16.57 12.53 3.35
N ASN A 361 -17.16 11.93 2.33
CA ASN A 361 -18.17 10.88 2.46
C ASN A 361 -17.85 9.59 1.72
N SER A 362 -18.45 8.51 2.18
CA SER A 362 -18.57 7.23 1.47
C SER A 362 -20.06 6.92 1.30
N LYS A 363 -20.48 6.72 0.06
CA LYS A 363 -21.89 6.51 -0.27
C LYS A 363 -22.09 5.31 -1.18
N LEU A 364 -22.98 4.39 -0.79
CA LEU A 364 -23.49 3.36 -1.69
C LEU A 364 -24.29 4.04 -2.80
N ILE A 365 -23.84 3.89 -4.04
CA ILE A 365 -24.46 4.53 -5.21
C ILE A 365 -25.21 3.55 -6.11
N HIS A 366 -24.79 2.27 -6.12
CA HIS A 366 -25.47 1.24 -6.89
C HIS A 366 -25.24 -0.15 -6.31
N ASN A 367 -26.18 -1.07 -6.53
CA ASN A 367 -26.06 -2.49 -6.20
C ASN A 367 -26.36 -3.34 -7.43
N ILE A 368 -25.40 -4.18 -7.83
CA ILE A 368 -25.51 -5.05 -9.01
C ILE A 368 -25.75 -6.47 -8.55
N ASN A 369 -26.92 -7.01 -8.86
CA ASN A 369 -27.24 -8.41 -8.58
C ASN A 369 -26.74 -9.30 -9.75
N LEU A 370 -25.68 -10.07 -9.49
CA LEU A 370 -25.06 -10.95 -10.50
C LEU A 370 -26.00 -12.06 -10.97
N SER A 371 -26.86 -12.57 -10.09
CA SER A 371 -27.81 -13.63 -10.46
C SER A 371 -28.89 -13.15 -11.46
N SER A 372 -29.13 -11.82 -11.53
CA SER A 372 -30.02 -11.24 -12.53
C SER A 372 -29.38 -11.15 -13.93
N ILE A 373 -28.04 -11.27 -14.01
CA ILE A 373 -27.27 -11.22 -15.25
C ILE A 373 -27.05 -12.64 -15.78
N SER A 374 -26.51 -13.52 -14.95
CA SER A 374 -26.32 -14.94 -15.24
C SER A 374 -26.22 -15.74 -13.95
N ILE A 375 -26.74 -16.98 -14.00
CA ILE A 375 -26.54 -17.98 -12.93
C ILE A 375 -25.29 -18.84 -13.19
N ASP A 376 -24.72 -18.76 -14.38
CA ASP A 376 -23.51 -19.47 -14.78
C ASP A 376 -22.28 -18.62 -14.47
N SER A 377 -21.38 -19.16 -13.61
CA SER A 377 -20.15 -18.48 -13.21
C SER A 377 -19.18 -18.28 -14.35
N ASP A 378 -19.13 -19.22 -15.31
CA ASP A 378 -18.22 -19.19 -16.45
C ASP A 378 -18.58 -18.08 -17.45
N TYR A 379 -19.82 -17.59 -17.39
CA TYR A 379 -20.25 -16.42 -18.15
C TYR A 379 -19.40 -15.17 -17.88
N PHE A 380 -18.80 -15.06 -16.69
CA PHE A 380 -18.04 -13.89 -16.26
C PHE A 380 -16.53 -13.98 -16.53
N GLU A 381 -16.01 -15.09 -17.06
CA GLU A 381 -14.57 -15.32 -17.23
C GLU A 381 -13.92 -14.44 -18.32
N ASP A 382 -14.71 -13.93 -19.25
CA ASP A 382 -14.28 -12.98 -20.29
C ASP A 382 -14.93 -11.59 -20.15
N LYS A 383 -15.46 -11.26 -18.96
CA LYS A 383 -16.21 -10.03 -18.73
C LYS A 383 -15.72 -9.25 -17.51
N PHE A 384 -15.97 -7.95 -17.56
CA PHE A 384 -15.68 -7.03 -16.46
C PHE A 384 -16.72 -5.91 -16.43
N ILE A 385 -16.86 -5.26 -15.29
CA ILE A 385 -17.60 -4.02 -15.17
C ILE A 385 -16.59 -2.87 -15.26
N PHE A 386 -16.75 -2.03 -16.28
CA PHE A 386 -16.13 -0.71 -16.34
C PHE A 386 -17.07 0.30 -15.74
N SER A 387 -16.60 1.08 -14.79
CA SER A 387 -17.41 2.05 -14.06
C SER A 387 -16.70 3.40 -14.01
N TYR A 388 -17.48 4.46 -14.14
CA TYR A 388 -16.99 5.82 -13.95
C TYR A 388 -18.05 6.72 -13.32
N VAL A 389 -17.59 7.75 -12.63
CA VAL A 389 -18.39 8.82 -12.05
C VAL A 389 -17.96 10.14 -12.68
N THR A 390 -18.94 10.97 -13.08
CA THR A 390 -18.66 12.29 -13.65
C THR A 390 -19.22 13.40 -12.79
N LEU A 391 -18.52 14.53 -12.83
CA LEU A 391 -18.96 15.85 -12.34
C LEU A 391 -18.83 16.83 -13.51
N ASP A 392 -19.90 17.53 -13.89
CA ASP A 392 -19.92 18.46 -15.01
C ASP A 392 -19.34 17.84 -16.32
N ASP A 393 -19.73 16.60 -16.60
CA ASP A 393 -19.27 15.77 -17.74
C ASP A 393 -17.79 15.32 -17.72
N GLU A 394 -17.02 15.73 -16.73
CA GLU A 394 -15.63 15.25 -16.53
C GLU A 394 -15.61 13.97 -15.69
N ILE A 395 -14.83 12.97 -16.12
CA ILE A 395 -14.61 11.75 -15.33
C ILE A 395 -13.70 12.09 -14.14
N ILE A 396 -14.24 11.89 -12.93
CA ILE A 396 -13.52 12.17 -11.68
C ILE A 396 -13.13 10.91 -10.90
N ALA A 397 -13.71 9.77 -11.26
CA ALA A 397 -13.34 8.46 -10.73
C ALA A 397 -13.66 7.39 -11.77
N GLU A 398 -12.79 6.43 -11.96
CA GLU A 398 -13.04 5.26 -12.79
C GLU A 398 -12.48 3.98 -12.13
N LYS A 399 -13.13 2.85 -12.38
CA LYS A 399 -12.70 1.56 -11.81
C LYS A 399 -13.14 0.41 -12.69
N THR A 400 -12.26 -0.57 -12.85
CA THR A 400 -12.58 -1.87 -13.46
C THR A 400 -12.81 -2.91 -12.36
N LYS A 401 -13.88 -3.71 -12.45
CA LYS A 401 -14.16 -4.81 -11.53
C LYS A 401 -14.32 -6.12 -12.30
N TYR A 402 -13.44 -7.07 -12.04
CA TYR A 402 -13.56 -8.44 -12.52
C TYR A 402 -14.53 -9.22 -11.63
N LEU A 403 -15.31 -10.12 -12.25
CA LEU A 403 -16.44 -10.80 -11.61
C LEU A 403 -16.10 -12.23 -11.19
N THR A 404 -14.98 -12.73 -11.65
CA THR A 404 -14.38 -14.02 -11.28
C THR A 404 -12.97 -13.81 -10.75
N SER A 405 -12.32 -14.88 -10.24
CA SER A 405 -10.91 -14.81 -9.81
C SER A 405 -9.98 -14.58 -11.01
N LEU A 406 -8.85 -13.89 -10.78
CA LEU A 406 -7.95 -13.51 -11.87
C LEU A 406 -7.40 -14.73 -12.63
N LYS A 407 -7.14 -15.83 -11.94
CA LYS A 407 -6.69 -17.08 -12.57
C LYS A 407 -7.69 -17.74 -13.52
N ASN A 408 -8.98 -17.39 -13.42
CA ASN A 408 -10.03 -17.93 -14.27
C ASN A 408 -10.35 -17.01 -15.45
N LEU A 409 -9.68 -15.87 -15.59
CA LEU A 409 -9.92 -14.95 -16.70
C LEU A 409 -9.47 -15.58 -18.03
N LYS A 410 -10.36 -15.62 -18.99
CA LYS A 410 -10.07 -16.05 -20.37
C LYS A 410 -9.42 -14.91 -21.17
N LEU A 411 -8.22 -14.49 -20.72
CA LEU A 411 -7.47 -13.44 -21.39
C LEU A 411 -7.14 -13.84 -22.83
N THR A 412 -7.14 -12.85 -23.71
CA THR A 412 -6.77 -13.04 -25.12
C THR A 412 -5.47 -12.34 -25.43
N LYS A 413 -4.75 -12.81 -26.46
CA LYS A 413 -3.47 -12.21 -26.86
C LYS A 413 -3.62 -10.71 -27.06
N PRO A 414 -2.76 -9.88 -26.43
CA PRO A 414 -2.76 -8.43 -26.60
C PRO A 414 -2.67 -8.00 -28.07
N LYS A 415 -3.54 -7.07 -28.47
CA LYS A 415 -3.54 -6.44 -29.80
C LYS A 415 -3.58 -4.94 -29.61
N PHE A 416 -2.43 -4.33 -29.54
CA PHE A 416 -2.31 -2.88 -29.29
C PHE A 416 -1.26 -2.24 -30.20
N GLN A 417 -1.38 -0.93 -30.32
CA GLN A 417 -0.42 -0.06 -30.99
C GLN A 417 0.02 1.01 -29.99
N TYR A 418 1.21 1.53 -30.17
CA TYR A 418 1.68 2.68 -29.42
C TYR A 418 2.49 3.62 -30.31
N ASP A 419 2.45 4.90 -29.97
CA ASP A 419 3.28 5.96 -30.56
C ASP A 419 4.02 6.69 -29.44
N VAL A 420 5.21 7.19 -29.73
CA VAL A 420 6.02 7.96 -28.77
C VAL A 420 6.24 9.36 -29.32
N ASP A 421 5.82 10.37 -28.54
CA ASP A 421 6.04 11.78 -28.84
C ASP A 421 6.97 12.42 -27.81
N ILE A 422 7.57 13.56 -28.16
CA ILE A 422 8.33 14.40 -27.23
C ILE A 422 7.43 15.53 -26.75
N LEU A 423 7.23 15.61 -25.43
CA LEU A 423 6.50 16.70 -24.77
C LEU A 423 7.38 17.36 -23.70
N GLY A 424 7.99 18.49 -24.04
CA GLY A 424 8.92 19.17 -23.12
C GLY A 424 10.10 18.29 -22.73
N ASN A 425 10.27 18.05 -21.41
CA ASN A 425 11.31 17.17 -20.86
C ASN A 425 10.84 15.72 -20.68
N SER A 426 9.76 15.31 -21.35
CA SER A 426 9.21 13.96 -21.22
C SER A 426 9.03 13.31 -22.58
N TYR A 427 9.08 11.98 -22.61
CA TYR A 427 8.43 11.17 -23.64
C TYR A 427 6.98 10.93 -23.23
N GLU A 428 6.08 11.06 -24.17
CA GLU A 428 4.66 10.71 -24.05
C GLU A 428 4.38 9.49 -24.92
N ILE A 429 3.91 8.41 -24.28
CA ILE A 429 3.53 7.16 -24.93
C ILE A 429 2.01 7.13 -25.02
N LYS A 430 1.47 7.08 -26.22
CA LYS A 430 0.05 6.89 -26.49
C LYS A 430 -0.21 5.43 -26.83
N LEU A 431 -1.08 4.80 -26.10
CA LEU A 431 -1.42 3.38 -26.21
C LEU A 431 -2.90 3.22 -26.54
N ILE A 432 -3.20 2.38 -27.52
CA ILE A 432 -4.57 1.98 -27.84
C ILE A 432 -4.62 0.49 -28.14
N SER A 433 -5.64 -0.22 -27.61
CA SER A 433 -5.81 -1.65 -27.82
C SER A 433 -7.17 -2.00 -28.41
N GLU A 434 -7.24 -3.06 -29.24
CA GLU A 434 -8.48 -3.64 -29.75
C GLU A 434 -9.20 -4.49 -28.69
N ASN A 435 -8.46 -5.05 -27.72
CA ASN A 435 -8.98 -5.90 -26.65
C ASN A 435 -8.41 -5.49 -25.29
N LEU A 436 -9.06 -5.91 -24.21
CA LEU A 436 -8.56 -5.69 -22.86
C LEU A 436 -7.15 -6.28 -22.71
N ILE A 437 -6.22 -5.47 -22.22
CA ILE A 437 -4.89 -5.94 -21.75
C ILE A 437 -4.86 -5.76 -20.23
N LYS A 438 -4.80 -6.88 -19.52
CA LYS A 438 -4.80 -6.87 -18.05
C LYS A 438 -3.40 -6.61 -17.51
N ASN A 439 -3.28 -5.62 -16.62
CA ASN A 439 -2.06 -5.29 -15.89
C ASN A 439 -0.84 -5.05 -16.80
N LEU A 440 -0.98 -4.24 -17.85
CA LEU A 440 0.13 -3.90 -18.73
C LEU A 440 1.25 -3.22 -17.94
N PHE A 441 2.42 -3.85 -17.96
CA PHE A 441 3.67 -3.35 -17.41
C PHE A 441 4.57 -2.86 -18.54
N ILE A 442 5.05 -1.64 -18.40
CA ILE A 442 6.02 -1.02 -19.29
C ILE A 442 7.38 -1.03 -18.58
N ASP A 443 8.32 -1.80 -19.10
CA ASP A 443 9.71 -1.83 -18.66
C ASP A 443 10.60 -0.99 -19.61
N SER A 444 11.58 -0.34 -19.06
CA SER A 444 12.60 0.38 -19.82
C SER A 444 13.90 0.46 -19.02
N ASN A 445 14.99 0.82 -19.70
CA ASN A 445 16.28 1.03 -19.03
C ASN A 445 16.37 2.38 -18.29
N SER A 446 15.24 3.06 -18.03
CA SER A 446 15.19 4.33 -17.31
C SER A 446 15.43 4.15 -15.80
N GLU A 447 16.06 5.14 -15.18
CA GLU A 447 16.06 5.29 -13.71
C GLU A 447 14.78 5.97 -13.18
N TYR A 448 14.03 6.65 -14.06
CA TYR A 448 12.78 7.32 -13.71
C TYR A 448 11.59 6.36 -13.74
N ASN A 449 10.57 6.67 -12.96
CA ASN A 449 9.31 5.96 -12.97
C ASN A 449 8.37 6.55 -14.02
N PHE A 450 7.50 5.72 -14.60
CA PHE A 450 6.43 6.17 -15.48
C PHE A 450 5.33 6.90 -14.68
N SER A 451 4.55 7.75 -15.33
CA SER A 451 3.41 8.45 -14.70
C SER A 451 2.29 7.49 -14.23
N ASP A 452 2.15 6.34 -14.90
CA ASP A 452 1.32 5.18 -14.53
C ASP A 452 1.96 3.90 -15.08
N ASN A 453 1.72 2.76 -14.43
CA ASN A 453 2.20 1.45 -14.86
C ASN A 453 1.33 0.33 -14.24
N TYR A 454 1.48 -0.91 -14.69
CA TYR A 454 0.70 -2.06 -14.22
C TYR A 454 -0.83 -1.86 -14.32
N PHE A 455 -1.28 -1.12 -15.33
CA PHE A 455 -2.67 -0.74 -15.53
C PHE A 455 -3.40 -1.67 -16.50
N ASP A 456 -4.73 -1.66 -16.45
CA ASP A 456 -5.57 -2.28 -17.46
C ASP A 456 -5.69 -1.32 -18.66
N LEU A 457 -5.31 -1.76 -19.86
CA LEU A 457 -5.58 -1.02 -21.09
C LEU A 457 -6.92 -1.48 -21.67
N LEU A 458 -7.89 -0.57 -21.61
CA LEU A 458 -9.26 -0.86 -22.00
C LEU A 458 -9.42 -0.92 -23.54
N PRO A 459 -10.34 -1.75 -24.07
CA PRO A 459 -10.59 -1.82 -25.50
C PRO A 459 -10.99 -0.46 -26.09
N ASN A 460 -10.33 -0.05 -27.18
CA ASN A 460 -10.62 1.17 -27.94
C ASN A 460 -10.56 2.48 -27.15
N LYS A 461 -9.94 2.47 -25.95
CA LYS A 461 -9.70 3.66 -25.13
C LYS A 461 -8.21 4.00 -25.14
N GLU A 462 -7.88 5.23 -25.54
CA GLU A 462 -6.50 5.71 -25.52
C GLU A 462 -6.02 5.88 -24.07
N LYS A 463 -4.78 5.46 -23.81
CA LYS A 463 -4.06 5.68 -22.55
C LYS A 463 -2.77 6.42 -22.83
N ILE A 464 -2.53 7.51 -22.11
CA ILE A 464 -1.33 8.33 -22.22
C ILE A 464 -0.47 8.12 -21.00
N ILE A 465 0.80 7.77 -21.22
CA ILE A 465 1.81 7.56 -20.18
C ILE A 465 2.99 8.47 -20.46
N ARG A 466 3.59 9.04 -19.41
CA ARG A 466 4.75 9.92 -19.50
C ARG A 466 5.90 9.41 -18.67
N ILE A 467 7.13 9.71 -19.15
CA ILE A 467 8.38 9.45 -18.44
C ILE A 467 9.39 10.54 -18.74
N ASN A 468 10.21 10.92 -17.75
CA ASN A 468 11.32 11.87 -17.97
C ASN A 468 12.34 11.29 -18.97
N ARG A 469 12.79 12.10 -19.93
CA ARG A 469 13.67 11.68 -21.03
C ARG A 469 15.16 11.83 -20.76
N ASP A 470 15.57 12.39 -19.64
CA ASP A 470 16.97 12.77 -19.37
C ASP A 470 17.97 11.59 -19.46
N ASN A 471 17.51 10.35 -19.30
CA ASN A 471 18.36 9.15 -19.38
C ASN A 471 18.52 8.58 -20.80
N PHE A 472 17.91 9.20 -21.81
CA PHE A 472 17.93 8.68 -23.18
C PHE A 472 18.58 9.66 -24.13
N SER A 473 19.47 9.15 -24.99
CA SER A 473 20.17 9.96 -26.00
C SER A 473 19.25 10.43 -27.14
N SER A 474 18.18 9.69 -27.42
CA SER A 474 17.19 9.96 -28.47
C SER A 474 15.87 9.23 -28.22
N ILE A 475 14.82 9.61 -28.95
CA ILE A 475 13.54 8.91 -28.97
C ILE A 475 13.73 7.44 -29.44
N THR A 476 14.55 7.22 -30.48
CA THR A 476 14.84 5.86 -30.97
C THR A 476 15.50 5.00 -29.91
N SER A 477 16.46 5.54 -29.14
CA SER A 477 17.09 4.84 -28.03
C SER A 477 16.08 4.48 -26.92
N PHE A 478 15.09 5.33 -26.69
CA PHE A 478 14.01 5.07 -25.77
C PHE A 478 13.07 3.95 -26.30
N GLU A 479 12.61 4.08 -27.55
CA GLU A 479 11.74 3.09 -28.20
C GLU A 479 12.37 1.68 -28.23
N GLU A 480 13.66 1.59 -28.51
CA GLU A 480 14.42 0.33 -28.48
C GLU A 480 14.54 -0.28 -27.06
N SER A 481 14.40 0.55 -26.01
CA SER A 481 14.48 0.11 -24.62
C SER A 481 13.14 -0.37 -24.05
N ILE A 482 12.01 0.04 -24.65
CA ILE A 482 10.69 -0.26 -24.15
C ILE A 482 10.36 -1.74 -24.36
N ARG A 483 9.86 -2.36 -23.31
CA ARG A 483 9.33 -3.71 -23.32
C ARG A 483 7.99 -3.76 -22.60
N PHE A 484 7.05 -4.53 -23.12
CA PHE A 484 5.72 -4.67 -22.57
C PHE A 484 5.51 -6.09 -22.05
N ILE A 485 4.93 -6.22 -20.86
CA ILE A 485 4.51 -7.49 -20.27
C ILE A 485 3.08 -7.30 -19.75
N SER A 486 2.23 -8.27 -19.97
CA SER A 486 0.85 -8.30 -19.46
C SER A 486 0.58 -9.60 -18.71
N LEU A 487 -0.53 -9.68 -17.98
CA LEU A 487 -0.90 -10.90 -17.29
C LEU A 487 -1.11 -12.08 -18.28
N TYR A 488 -1.53 -11.82 -19.53
CA TYR A 488 -1.63 -12.85 -20.59
C TYR A 488 -0.29 -13.54 -20.86
N ASP A 489 0.81 -12.81 -20.83
CA ASP A 489 2.14 -13.33 -21.18
C ASP A 489 2.70 -14.28 -20.10
N THR A 490 2.06 -14.36 -18.96
CA THR A 490 2.49 -15.16 -17.81
C THR A 490 1.80 -16.53 -17.71
N TYR A 491 0.86 -16.83 -18.64
CA TYR A 491 0.06 -18.07 -18.64
C TYR A 491 0.51 -19.06 -19.68
#